data_e2f5d6ce863e19bf419ded4807f898fa
#
_entry.id   e2f5d6ce863e19bf419ded4807f898fa
#
_cell.length_a   1.000
_cell.length_b   1.000
_cell.length_c   1.000
_cell.angle_alpha   90.00
_cell.angle_beta   90.00
_cell.angle_gamma   90.00
#
_symmetry.space_group_name_H-M   'P 1'
#
loop_
_entity.id
_entity.type
_entity.pdbx_description
1 polymer ?
#
loop_
_entity_poly.entity_id
_entity_poly.type
_entity_poly.pdbx_seq_one_letter_code
_entity_poly.pdbx_strand_id
1 'polypeptide(L)'
;MIIKRLFAFIAPVLLTVPLLSAADTNMEIKANIINPSCQISLDNNGAVDLGTVSQEYFANNETPEDYLAGGKSFYIQVNDCASVGGKTPTQITFQFAPLSGSFSPYSGQIFANEDITGPDNVGVVIFSTHDPQNIFNVLNTDGTPRSIYN
;
A
#
# COMPACT_ATOMS: atom_id res chain seq x y z
N MET A 1 11.39 -64.41 -42.45
CA MET A 1 11.43 -62.95 -42.79
C MET A 1 10.53 -62.19 -41.82
N ILE A 2 11.13 -61.66 -40.77
CA ILE A 2 10.41 -61.06 -39.60
C ILE A 2 10.62 -59.57 -39.67
N ILE A 3 9.56 -58.85 -39.98
CA ILE A 3 9.58 -57.36 -39.99
C ILE A 3 9.25 -56.87 -38.57
N LYS A 4 10.26 -56.34 -37.88
CA LYS A 4 10.07 -55.63 -36.61
C LYS A 4 9.60 -54.22 -36.92
N ARG A 5 8.36 -53.89 -36.52
CA ARG A 5 7.84 -52.52 -36.51
C ARG A 5 8.31 -51.82 -35.25
N LEU A 6 9.15 -50.80 -35.44
CA LEU A 6 9.60 -49.88 -34.38
C LEU A 6 8.53 -48.80 -34.21
N PHE A 7 7.80 -48.83 -33.08
CA PHE A 7 6.91 -47.74 -32.72
C PHE A 7 7.72 -46.67 -31.98
N ALA A 8 7.94 -45.53 -32.62
CA ALA A 8 8.50 -44.35 -31.98
C ALA A 8 7.40 -43.64 -31.19
N PHE A 9 7.47 -43.68 -29.87
CA PHE A 9 6.63 -42.87 -28.99
C PHE A 9 7.18 -41.42 -28.96
N ILE A 10 6.48 -40.53 -29.63
CA ILE A 10 6.70 -39.08 -29.47
C ILE A 10 5.88 -38.63 -28.27
N ALA A 11 6.55 -38.39 -27.13
CA ALA A 11 5.94 -37.78 -25.97
C ALA A 11 5.81 -36.26 -26.20
N PRO A 12 4.62 -35.65 -26.10
CA PRO A 12 4.50 -34.21 -26.15
C PRO A 12 5.03 -33.63 -24.83
N VAL A 13 6.12 -32.88 -24.91
CA VAL A 13 6.60 -32.05 -23.83
C VAL A 13 5.62 -30.87 -23.68
N LEU A 14 4.72 -30.94 -22.70
CA LEU A 14 3.93 -29.79 -22.31
C LEU A 14 4.87 -28.76 -21.66
N LEU A 15 5.19 -27.69 -22.39
CA LEU A 15 5.77 -26.50 -21.82
C LEU A 15 4.69 -25.82 -20.95
N THR A 16 4.76 -26.05 -19.65
CA THR A 16 4.03 -25.22 -18.68
C THR A 16 4.74 -23.88 -18.59
N VAL A 17 4.21 -22.87 -19.29
CA VAL A 17 4.62 -21.47 -19.12
C VAL A 17 4.08 -21.03 -17.77
N PRO A 18 4.91 -20.61 -16.79
CA PRO A 18 4.40 -19.99 -15.59
C PRO A 18 3.73 -18.68 -15.98
N LEU A 19 2.42 -18.58 -15.76
CA LEU A 19 1.69 -17.33 -15.80
C LEU A 19 2.25 -16.48 -14.65
N LEU A 20 3.06 -15.47 -14.99
CA LEU A 20 3.40 -14.43 -14.06
C LEU A 20 2.09 -13.70 -13.72
N SER A 21 1.50 -14.01 -12.59
CA SER A 21 0.39 -13.23 -12.04
C SER A 21 0.95 -11.87 -11.64
N ALA A 22 0.68 -10.85 -12.45
CA ALA A 22 0.83 -9.48 -12.03
C ALA A 22 -0.22 -9.22 -10.95
N ALA A 23 0.21 -9.00 -9.71
CA ALA A 23 -0.68 -8.60 -8.65
C ALA A 23 -1.00 -7.12 -8.83
N ASP A 24 -2.24 -6.83 -9.17
CA ASP A 24 -2.80 -5.48 -9.17
C ASP A 24 -3.27 -5.18 -7.73
N THR A 25 -2.48 -4.40 -6.99
CA THR A 25 -2.80 -4.06 -5.61
C THR A 25 -3.41 -2.66 -5.59
N ASN A 26 -4.70 -2.59 -5.36
CA ASN A 26 -5.42 -1.34 -5.15
C ASN A 26 -5.56 -1.05 -3.64
N MET A 27 -5.15 0.15 -3.22
CA MET A 27 -5.34 0.63 -1.87
C MET A 27 -6.49 1.64 -1.84
N GLU A 28 -7.48 1.43 -0.97
CA GLU A 28 -8.52 2.40 -0.68
C GLU A 28 -8.19 3.17 0.61
N ILE A 29 -8.09 4.49 0.51
CA ILE A 29 -7.88 5.37 1.67
C ILE A 29 -9.21 5.98 2.06
N LYS A 30 -9.62 5.75 3.32
CA LYS A 30 -10.77 6.43 3.94
C LYS A 30 -10.28 7.38 5.02
N ALA A 31 -10.60 8.66 4.90
CA ALA A 31 -10.37 9.64 5.95
C ALA A 31 -11.67 9.80 6.76
N ASN A 32 -11.58 9.65 8.08
CA ASN A 32 -12.68 9.95 8.98
C ASN A 32 -12.33 11.18 9.82
N ILE A 33 -13.18 12.21 9.77
CA ILE A 33 -12.99 13.43 10.55
C ILE A 33 -13.83 13.32 11.81
N ILE A 34 -13.17 13.33 12.95
CA ILE A 34 -13.83 13.25 14.26
C ILE A 34 -14.41 14.61 14.69
N ASN A 35 -13.92 15.71 14.08
CA ASN A 35 -14.39 17.06 14.36
C ASN A 35 -14.77 17.76 13.04
N PRO A 36 -16.05 18.13 12.80
CA PRO A 36 -16.58 18.50 11.48
C PRO A 36 -16.22 19.91 11.04
N SER A 37 -15.06 20.43 11.40
CA SER A 37 -14.69 21.80 11.08
C SER A 37 -13.90 21.99 9.80
N CYS A 38 -13.43 20.91 9.15
CA CYS A 38 -12.68 20.99 7.90
C CYS A 38 -13.33 20.14 6.81
N GLN A 39 -13.21 20.57 5.56
CA GLN A 39 -13.53 19.75 4.39
C GLN A 39 -12.27 19.02 3.93
N ILE A 40 -12.40 17.71 3.74
CA ILE A 40 -11.30 16.89 3.24
C ILE A 40 -11.68 16.35 1.87
N SER A 41 -10.74 16.42 0.93
CA SER A 41 -10.82 15.75 -0.35
C SER A 41 -9.57 14.92 -0.59
N LEU A 42 -9.77 13.77 -1.23
CA LEU A 42 -8.72 12.83 -1.60
C LEU A 42 -8.63 12.76 -3.12
N ASP A 43 -7.41 12.73 -3.63
CA ASP A 43 -7.18 12.47 -5.04
C ASP A 43 -7.80 11.14 -5.46
N ASN A 44 -8.36 11.10 -6.65
CA ASN A 44 -8.95 9.90 -7.24
C ASN A 44 -9.92 9.15 -6.30
N ASN A 45 -10.70 9.90 -5.50
CA ASN A 45 -11.63 9.35 -4.49
C ASN A 45 -10.95 8.39 -3.48
N GLY A 46 -9.68 8.59 -3.21
CA GLY A 46 -8.90 7.77 -2.28
C GLY A 46 -8.35 6.47 -2.88
N ALA A 47 -8.52 6.22 -4.17
CA ALA A 47 -7.94 5.07 -4.84
C ALA A 47 -6.51 5.40 -5.31
N VAL A 48 -5.54 4.59 -4.91
CA VAL A 48 -4.14 4.70 -5.31
C VAL A 48 -3.74 3.43 -6.06
N ASP A 49 -3.47 3.59 -7.36
CA ASP A 49 -2.92 2.51 -8.18
C ASP A 49 -1.42 2.40 -7.93
N LEU A 50 -1.00 1.35 -7.24
CA LEU A 50 0.40 1.08 -6.93
C LEU A 50 1.16 0.51 -8.13
N GLY A 51 0.46 0.06 -9.16
CA GLY A 51 1.04 -0.54 -10.35
C GLY A 51 1.66 -1.91 -10.06
N THR A 52 2.57 -2.33 -10.94
CA THR A 52 3.27 -3.62 -10.83
C THR A 52 4.72 -3.39 -10.46
N VAL A 53 5.20 -4.10 -9.45
CA VAL A 53 6.61 -4.10 -9.04
C VAL A 53 7.21 -5.49 -9.21
N SER A 54 8.50 -5.55 -9.56
CA SER A 54 9.21 -6.84 -9.66
C SER A 54 9.63 -7.34 -8.27
N GLN A 55 9.88 -8.64 -8.15
CA GLN A 55 10.38 -9.23 -6.90
C GLN A 55 11.72 -8.62 -6.45
N GLU A 56 12.53 -8.13 -7.38
CA GLU A 56 13.81 -7.48 -7.10
C GLU A 56 13.65 -6.17 -6.32
N TYR A 57 12.48 -5.52 -6.43
CA TYR A 57 12.15 -4.33 -5.65
C TYR A 57 12.23 -4.59 -4.14
N PHE A 58 11.96 -5.82 -3.70
CA PHE A 58 11.96 -6.21 -2.29
C PHE A 58 13.28 -6.85 -1.81
N ALA A 59 14.32 -6.84 -2.65
CA ALA A 59 15.57 -7.59 -2.39
C ALA A 59 16.52 -6.94 -1.36
N ASN A 60 16.30 -5.68 -0.99
CA ASN A 60 17.28 -4.88 -0.25
C ASN A 60 17.10 -4.89 1.28
N ASN A 61 16.25 -5.76 1.84
CA ASN A 61 15.95 -5.83 3.28
C ASN A 61 15.52 -4.48 3.89
N GLU A 62 14.71 -3.74 3.18
CA GLU A 62 14.22 -2.44 3.62
C GLU A 62 13.27 -2.57 4.80
N THR A 63 13.31 -1.57 5.67
CA THR A 63 12.45 -1.50 6.85
C THR A 63 11.24 -0.58 6.59
N PRO A 64 10.17 -0.65 7.40
CA PRO A 64 9.03 0.26 7.28
C PRO A 64 9.37 1.75 7.50
N GLU A 65 10.58 2.07 7.94
CA GLU A 65 11.07 3.45 8.11
C GLU A 65 11.86 3.95 6.88
N ASP A 66 12.21 3.06 5.95
CA ASP A 66 13.00 3.41 4.78
C ASP A 66 12.10 3.96 3.67
N TYR A 67 12.23 5.25 3.39
CA TYR A 67 11.53 5.89 2.28
C TYR A 67 12.20 5.57 0.95
N LEU A 68 11.46 4.92 0.07
CA LEU A 68 11.91 4.58 -1.27
C LEU A 68 11.35 5.56 -2.31
N ALA A 69 12.25 6.18 -3.06
CA ALA A 69 11.91 7.06 -4.16
C ALA A 69 11.38 6.26 -5.36
N GLY A 70 10.15 5.83 -5.34
CA GLY A 70 9.55 5.01 -6.41
C GLY A 70 8.10 4.67 -6.12
N GLY A 71 7.63 5.05 -4.93
CA GLY A 71 6.24 4.90 -4.53
C GLY A 71 5.30 5.81 -5.34
N LYS A 72 4.01 5.62 -5.14
CA LYS A 72 2.96 6.47 -5.70
C LYS A 72 2.57 7.55 -4.71
N SER A 73 2.49 8.77 -5.18
CA SER A 73 2.04 9.90 -4.36
C SER A 73 0.54 10.10 -4.51
N PHE A 74 -0.11 10.49 -3.43
CA PHE A 74 -1.48 10.98 -3.41
C PHE A 74 -1.55 12.20 -2.49
N TYR A 75 -2.59 13.02 -2.66
CA TYR A 75 -2.77 14.24 -1.87
C TYR A 75 -4.05 14.17 -1.06
N ILE A 76 -3.94 14.62 0.19
CA ILE A 76 -5.08 14.89 1.07
C ILE A 76 -5.20 16.40 1.16
N GLN A 77 -6.26 16.96 0.59
CA GLN A 77 -6.52 18.39 0.65
C GLN A 77 -7.45 18.68 1.83
N VAL A 78 -7.07 19.63 2.65
CA VAL A 78 -7.86 20.09 3.79
C VAL A 78 -8.25 21.54 3.54
N ASN A 79 -9.55 21.79 3.43
CA ASN A 79 -10.10 23.10 3.12
C ASN A 79 -11.15 23.51 4.15
N ASP A 80 -11.46 24.81 4.18
CA ASP A 80 -12.60 25.39 4.91
C ASP A 80 -12.72 24.93 6.36
N CYS A 81 -11.58 24.94 7.09
CA CYS A 81 -11.58 24.62 8.52
C CYS A 81 -12.33 25.72 9.28
N ALA A 82 -13.56 25.44 9.68
CA ALA A 82 -14.37 26.36 10.46
C ALA A 82 -13.86 26.45 11.90
N SER A 83 -13.93 27.65 12.49
CA SER A 83 -13.65 27.86 13.89
C SER A 83 -14.75 27.24 14.75
N VAL A 84 -14.39 26.40 15.71
CA VAL A 84 -15.30 25.85 16.70
C VAL A 84 -15.16 26.65 18.00
N GLY A 85 -16.24 27.30 18.45
CA GLY A 85 -16.20 28.12 19.63
C GLY A 85 -15.28 29.33 19.50
N GLY A 86 -15.10 29.89 18.30
CA GLY A 86 -14.23 31.01 18.02
C GLY A 86 -12.73 30.71 17.98
N LYS A 87 -12.35 29.44 18.04
CA LYS A 87 -10.96 29.02 17.95
C LYS A 87 -10.73 28.29 16.61
N THR A 88 -9.72 28.74 15.87
CA THR A 88 -9.26 28.01 14.67
C THR A 88 -8.47 26.78 15.10
N PRO A 89 -8.68 25.62 14.47
CA PRO A 89 -7.83 24.46 14.72
C PRO A 89 -6.36 24.81 14.48
N THR A 90 -5.51 24.45 15.43
CA THR A 90 -4.05 24.68 15.33
C THR A 90 -3.29 23.41 14.98
N GLN A 91 -3.98 22.27 14.98
CA GLN A 91 -3.36 20.98 14.73
C GLN A 91 -4.32 20.05 14.01
N ILE A 92 -3.80 19.31 13.05
CA ILE A 92 -4.52 18.27 12.30
C ILE A 92 -3.76 16.96 12.46
N THR A 93 -4.48 15.91 12.87
CA THR A 93 -3.93 14.55 12.94
C THR A 93 -4.61 13.69 11.90
N PHE A 94 -3.82 13.05 11.04
CA PHE A 94 -4.31 12.03 10.13
C PHE A 94 -4.13 10.65 10.73
N GLN A 95 -5.19 9.87 10.73
CA GLN A 95 -5.16 8.48 11.16
C GLN A 95 -5.42 7.59 9.94
N PHE A 96 -4.48 6.69 9.68
CA PHE A 96 -4.61 5.65 8.67
C PHE A 96 -4.89 4.33 9.38
N ALA A 97 -5.87 3.59 8.92
CA ALA A 97 -6.23 2.29 9.49
C ALA A 97 -6.49 1.28 8.37
N PRO A 98 -6.15 0.00 8.57
CA PRO A 98 -6.51 -1.06 7.65
C PRO A 98 -8.04 -1.18 7.55
N LEU A 99 -8.54 -1.52 6.39
CA LEU A 99 -9.98 -1.68 6.17
C LEU A 99 -10.53 -2.88 6.95
N SER A 100 -9.75 -3.97 7.04
CA SER A 100 -10.04 -5.15 7.86
C SER A 100 -9.85 -4.93 9.36
N GLY A 101 -9.21 -3.82 9.78
CA GLY A 101 -8.84 -3.54 11.15
C GLY A 101 -7.54 -4.21 11.61
N SER A 102 -6.78 -4.84 10.71
CA SER A 102 -5.54 -5.53 11.05
C SER A 102 -4.36 -5.04 10.24
N PHE A 103 -3.27 -4.70 10.92
CA PHE A 103 -1.98 -4.45 10.31
C PHE A 103 -1.26 -5.76 9.99
N SER A 104 -0.12 -5.65 9.31
CA SER A 104 0.76 -6.79 9.10
C SER A 104 1.17 -7.43 10.45
N PRO A 105 1.25 -8.76 10.55
CA PRO A 105 1.70 -9.43 11.76
C PRO A 105 3.16 -9.10 12.11
N TYR A 106 3.91 -8.50 11.19
CA TYR A 106 5.33 -8.17 11.37
C TYR A 106 5.55 -6.73 11.87
N SER A 107 4.61 -5.81 11.63
CA SER A 107 4.75 -4.41 12.05
C SER A 107 3.41 -3.68 12.00
N GLY A 108 3.13 -2.86 13.01
CA GLY A 108 2.02 -1.91 13.03
C GLY A 108 2.15 -0.74 12.04
N GLN A 109 3.29 -0.64 11.34
CA GLN A 109 3.56 0.38 10.33
C GLN A 109 3.28 -0.09 8.91
N ILE A 110 2.90 -1.35 8.73
CA ILE A 110 2.65 -1.97 7.42
C ILE A 110 1.17 -2.36 7.32
N PHE A 111 0.51 -1.85 6.31
CA PHE A 111 -0.82 -2.31 5.91
C PHE A 111 -0.66 -3.62 5.15
N ALA A 112 -1.24 -4.70 5.67
CA ALA A 112 -1.19 -5.99 5.01
C ALA A 112 -1.96 -5.96 3.68
N ASN A 113 -1.52 -6.77 2.72
CA ASN A 113 -2.33 -7.05 1.54
C ASN A 113 -3.58 -7.83 1.98
N GLU A 114 -4.76 -7.25 1.70
CA GLU A 114 -6.05 -7.87 2.03
C GLU A 114 -6.66 -8.67 0.86
N ASP A 115 -6.02 -8.62 -0.31
CA ASP A 115 -6.42 -9.44 -1.45
C ASP A 115 -5.94 -10.87 -1.27
N ILE A 116 -6.88 -11.77 -1.01
CA ILE A 116 -6.61 -13.21 -0.81
C ILE A 116 -6.08 -13.90 -2.08
N THR A 117 -6.19 -13.25 -3.23
CA THR A 117 -5.66 -13.75 -4.52
C THR A 117 -4.32 -13.13 -4.87
N GLY A 118 -3.90 -12.11 -4.12
CA GLY A 118 -2.64 -11.41 -4.29
C GLY A 118 -1.44 -12.16 -3.67
N PRO A 119 -0.24 -11.57 -3.78
CA PRO A 119 0.95 -12.16 -3.19
C PRO A 119 0.90 -12.16 -1.67
N ASP A 120 1.31 -13.26 -1.07
CA ASP A 120 1.52 -13.38 0.37
C ASP A 120 2.74 -12.54 0.83
N ASN A 121 2.71 -12.08 2.07
CA ASN A 121 3.81 -11.37 2.72
C ASN A 121 4.21 -10.05 2.04
N VAL A 122 3.30 -9.42 1.32
CA VAL A 122 3.46 -8.07 0.76
C VAL A 122 2.54 -7.13 1.52
N GLY A 123 3.02 -5.92 1.75
CA GLY A 123 2.25 -4.88 2.41
C GLY A 123 2.61 -3.50 1.88
N VAL A 124 1.84 -2.51 2.29
CA VAL A 124 2.01 -1.11 1.91
C VAL A 124 2.43 -0.30 3.12
N VAL A 125 3.37 0.61 2.92
CA VAL A 125 3.75 1.64 3.89
C VAL A 125 3.37 3.01 3.33
N ILE A 126 2.97 3.92 4.21
CA ILE A 126 2.59 5.28 3.84
C ILE A 126 3.57 6.25 4.50
N PHE A 127 4.15 7.13 3.70
CA PHE A 127 5.05 8.17 4.18
C PHE A 127 4.43 9.56 4.03
N SER A 128 4.64 10.40 5.02
CA SER A 128 4.41 11.83 4.89
C SER A 128 5.60 12.48 4.20
N THR A 129 5.33 13.16 3.09
CA THR A 129 6.28 13.98 2.35
C THR A 129 5.94 15.46 2.43
N HIS A 130 5.10 15.85 3.41
CA HIS A 130 4.70 17.24 3.62
C HIS A 130 5.92 18.14 3.83
N ASP A 131 6.87 17.66 4.62
CA ASP A 131 8.18 18.27 4.77
C ASP A 131 9.23 17.40 4.04
N PRO A 132 9.78 17.84 2.89
CA PRO A 132 10.75 17.07 2.14
C PRO A 132 12.06 16.79 2.89
N GLN A 133 12.35 17.55 3.95
CA GLN A 133 13.53 17.37 4.80
C GLN A 133 13.27 16.42 5.97
N ASN A 134 12.02 16.10 6.23
CA ASN A 134 11.62 15.23 7.32
C ASN A 134 10.52 14.27 6.84
N ILE A 135 10.90 13.33 6.00
CA ILE A 135 10.01 12.28 5.50
C ILE A 135 9.95 11.17 6.54
N PHE A 136 8.75 10.73 6.88
CA PHE A 136 8.55 9.70 7.91
C PHE A 136 7.33 8.82 7.60
N ASN A 137 7.36 7.57 8.10
CA ASN A 137 6.18 6.71 8.10
C ASN A 137 5.06 7.35 8.92
N VAL A 138 3.84 7.42 8.39
CA VAL A 138 2.69 8.07 9.04
C VAL A 138 2.21 7.36 10.31
N LEU A 139 2.75 6.18 10.60
CA LEU A 139 2.43 5.37 11.76
C LEU A 139 3.66 5.16 12.64
N ASN A 140 3.44 5.10 13.94
CA ASN A 140 4.40 4.58 14.90
C ASN A 140 4.46 3.04 14.83
N THR A 141 5.45 2.44 15.47
CA THR A 141 5.65 0.97 15.48
C THR A 141 4.47 0.20 16.07
N ASP A 142 3.66 0.83 16.91
CA ASP A 142 2.44 0.29 17.52
C ASP A 142 1.17 0.54 16.67
N GLY A 143 1.30 1.14 15.49
CA GLY A 143 0.19 1.47 14.60
C GLY A 143 -0.56 2.75 14.97
N THR A 144 -0.12 3.48 15.99
CA THR A 144 -0.72 4.77 16.33
C THR A 144 -0.31 5.87 15.35
N PRO A 145 -1.14 6.92 15.15
CA PRO A 145 -0.83 8.02 14.24
C PRO A 145 0.46 8.76 14.62
N ARG A 146 1.32 8.98 13.62
CA ARG A 146 2.50 9.84 13.70
C ARG A 146 2.33 11.13 12.89
N SER A 147 1.39 11.14 11.93
CA SER A 147 1.11 12.25 11.03
C SER A 147 0.30 13.35 11.74
N ILE A 148 1.01 14.23 12.44
CA ILE A 148 0.46 15.37 13.17
C ILE A 148 1.03 16.64 12.55
N TYR A 149 0.15 17.57 12.14
CA TYR A 149 0.51 18.81 11.45
C TYR A 149 -0.03 20.01 12.23
N ASN A 150 0.80 21.07 12.34
CA ASN A 150 0.49 22.32 13.03
C ASN A 150 0.21 23.45 12.03
#